data_6e562967d10fb52bfdf40c92d2a972fc
#
_entry.id   6e562967d10fb52bfdf40c92d2a972fc
#
_cell.length_a   1.000
_cell.length_b   1.000
_cell.length_c   1.000
_cell.angle_alpha   90.00
_cell.angle_beta   90.00
_cell.angle_gamma   90.00
#
_symmetry.space_group_name_H-M   'P 1'
#
loop_
_entity.id
_entity.type
_entity.pdbx_description
1 polymer ?
#
loop_
_entity_poly.entity_id
_entity_poly.type
_entity_poly.pdbx_seq_one_letter_code
_entity_poly.pdbx_strand_id
1 'polypeptide(L)'
;MMATGGFALPTFRALLEHEHIMVGLFTQPDRTGRGHHRHVNPLKELALEQGVSVVQPEKANTPQAIESLAVLTPDLCVVAAYGQILSPALLAVPRLGAINVHASILPKYRGAAPIQTAILEGETETGVTIFQIEPKLDAGPMLAIGRTPIGPRETAGELESRLSVLGAELTLRVVDQLARGTAQPIVQDSTQASRAPRLKKENGRIDWNRSPRQIDCLVRAFQPWPMAYSTLVMREQKEGETGSARALRLIVLEAAPLGSPSPSGSDAAPGTVLAVENKQLVVQAAGGAIEIRRLQPEGKRAMTVGEFLAGYPVRTGDRFEK
;
A
#
# COMPACT_ATOMS: atom_id res chain seq x y z
N MET A 1 9.81 14.67 -14.26
CA MET A 1 8.93 13.72 -13.53
C MET A 1 8.46 14.33 -12.21
N MET A 2 7.26 14.00 -11.73
CA MET A 2 6.73 14.40 -10.42
C MET A 2 6.47 13.11 -9.61
N ALA A 3 7.29 12.85 -8.56
CA ALA A 3 7.27 11.55 -7.92
C ALA A 3 7.79 11.57 -6.49
N THR A 4 7.33 10.60 -5.67
CA THR A 4 7.82 10.39 -4.30
C THR A 4 7.71 8.90 -3.96
N GLY A 5 8.67 8.40 -3.16
CA GLY A 5 8.65 7.02 -2.66
C GLY A 5 9.15 5.96 -3.64
N GLY A 6 9.22 4.71 -3.12
CA GLY A 6 9.84 3.57 -3.80
C GLY A 6 9.13 3.12 -5.07
N PHE A 7 7.80 3.24 -5.12
CA PHE A 7 7.02 2.84 -6.30
C PHE A 7 7.45 3.54 -7.59
N ALA A 8 7.88 4.80 -7.48
CA ALA A 8 8.26 5.60 -8.64
C ALA A 8 9.72 5.36 -9.11
N LEU A 9 10.55 4.71 -8.30
CA LEU A 9 11.99 4.58 -8.56
C LEU A 9 12.31 3.79 -9.84
N PRO A 10 11.68 2.64 -10.14
CA PRO A 10 11.90 1.95 -11.41
C PRO A 10 11.53 2.78 -12.63
N THR A 11 10.40 3.50 -12.57
CA THR A 11 9.97 4.40 -13.64
C THR A 11 10.98 5.54 -13.85
N PHE A 12 11.49 6.13 -12.77
CA PHE A 12 12.48 7.21 -12.86
C PHE A 12 13.79 6.72 -13.48
N ARG A 13 14.29 5.55 -13.07
CA ARG A 13 15.49 4.92 -13.67
C ARG A 13 15.31 4.65 -15.15
N ALA A 14 14.18 4.01 -15.50
CA ALA A 14 13.89 3.69 -16.89
C ALA A 14 13.84 4.93 -17.78
N LEU A 15 13.28 6.05 -17.29
CA LEU A 15 13.25 7.32 -18.01
C LEU A 15 14.64 7.98 -18.12
N LEU A 16 15.52 7.80 -17.14
CA LEU A 16 16.90 8.29 -17.20
C LEU A 16 17.77 7.55 -18.23
N GLU A 17 17.50 6.26 -18.40
CA GLU A 17 18.22 5.37 -19.32
C GLU A 17 17.63 5.38 -20.74
N HIS A 18 16.50 6.09 -20.94
CA HIS A 18 15.80 6.16 -22.23
C HIS A 18 16.34 7.30 -23.10
N GLU A 19 15.95 7.33 -24.40
CA GLU A 19 16.34 8.37 -25.36
C GLU A 19 15.75 9.76 -25.07
N HIS A 20 14.73 9.87 -24.23
CA HIS A 20 14.10 11.12 -23.82
C HIS A 20 14.90 11.81 -22.71
N ILE A 21 14.94 13.15 -22.72
CA ILE A 21 15.70 13.94 -21.75
C ILE A 21 14.88 14.17 -20.49
N MET A 22 15.41 13.75 -19.34
CA MET A 22 14.85 14.05 -18.03
C MET A 22 15.26 15.46 -17.59
N VAL A 23 14.40 16.46 -17.82
CA VAL A 23 14.68 17.87 -17.49
C VAL A 23 14.57 18.21 -16.00
N GLY A 24 13.87 17.42 -15.19
CA GLY A 24 13.76 17.67 -13.76
C GLY A 24 12.92 16.66 -13.00
N LEU A 25 13.17 16.61 -11.69
CA LEU A 25 12.40 15.85 -10.69
C LEU A 25 11.72 16.80 -9.72
N PHE A 26 10.40 16.77 -9.67
CA PHE A 26 9.60 17.36 -8.59
C PHE A 26 9.30 16.26 -7.58
N THR A 27 9.69 16.45 -6.32
CA THR A 27 9.44 15.49 -5.25
C THR A 27 9.04 16.19 -3.96
N GLN A 28 8.44 15.45 -3.02
CA GLN A 28 8.06 16.00 -1.72
C GLN A 28 9.30 16.50 -0.96
N PRO A 29 9.17 17.57 -0.15
CA PRO A 29 10.23 18.03 0.72
C PRO A 29 10.74 16.92 1.66
N ASP A 30 12.04 16.95 1.96
CA ASP A 30 12.63 16.07 2.95
C ASP A 30 12.00 16.37 4.31
N ARG A 31 11.44 15.34 4.94
CA ARG A 31 10.88 15.46 6.29
C ARG A 31 11.78 14.75 7.29
N THR A 32 12.13 15.43 8.38
CA THR A 32 12.78 14.79 9.51
C THR A 32 11.76 13.94 10.26
N GLY A 33 11.98 12.63 10.34
CA GLY A 33 11.19 11.73 11.18
C GLY A 33 11.45 11.98 12.68
N ARG A 34 10.59 11.41 13.55
CA ARG A 34 10.87 11.37 14.99
C ARG A 34 12.22 10.68 15.23
N GLY A 35 13.14 11.33 15.91
CA GLY A 35 14.47 10.78 16.22
C GLY A 35 15.61 11.25 15.32
N HIS A 36 15.48 12.37 14.60
CA HIS A 36 16.53 12.97 13.75
C HIS A 36 17.01 12.08 12.58
N HIS A 37 16.35 10.96 12.30
CA HIS A 37 16.65 10.17 11.11
C HIS A 37 16.12 10.90 9.87
N ARG A 38 17.01 11.37 9.01
CA ARG A 38 16.67 11.85 7.67
C ARG A 38 16.09 10.68 6.89
N HIS A 39 14.83 10.77 6.50
CA HIS A 39 14.30 9.86 5.49
C HIS A 39 15.01 10.18 4.16
N VAL A 40 15.86 9.26 3.75
CA VAL A 40 16.51 9.31 2.45
C VAL A 40 15.44 9.21 1.38
N ASN A 41 15.42 10.17 0.46
CA ASN A 41 14.58 10.12 -0.73
C ASN A 41 15.40 9.53 -1.89
N PRO A 42 15.22 8.26 -2.24
CA PRO A 42 16.06 7.58 -3.23
C PRO A 42 15.95 8.20 -4.63
N LEU A 43 14.81 8.81 -4.96
CA LEU A 43 14.64 9.53 -6.22
C LEU A 43 15.50 10.79 -6.26
N LYS A 44 15.56 11.53 -5.15
CA LYS A 44 16.38 12.75 -5.05
C LYS A 44 17.87 12.42 -5.16
N GLU A 45 18.33 11.39 -4.45
CA GLU A 45 19.73 10.97 -4.52
C GLU A 45 20.12 10.61 -5.94
N LEU A 46 19.32 9.73 -6.57
CA LEU A 46 19.58 9.34 -7.96
C LEU A 46 19.52 10.53 -8.93
N ALA A 47 18.59 11.47 -8.75
CA ALA A 47 18.49 12.67 -9.59
C ALA A 47 19.76 13.53 -9.47
N LEU A 48 20.25 13.75 -8.25
CA LEU A 48 21.47 14.52 -8.01
C LEU A 48 22.72 13.83 -8.59
N GLU A 49 22.82 12.50 -8.44
CA GLU A 49 23.90 11.70 -9.03
C GLU A 49 23.93 11.80 -10.56
N GLN A 50 22.76 11.90 -11.20
CA GLN A 50 22.60 12.01 -12.65
C GLN A 50 22.55 13.47 -13.17
N GLY A 51 22.78 14.46 -12.31
CA GLY A 51 22.75 15.87 -12.67
C GLY A 51 21.36 16.42 -13.04
N VAL A 52 20.29 15.74 -12.66
CA VAL A 52 18.91 16.16 -12.91
C VAL A 52 18.49 17.19 -11.86
N SER A 53 17.90 18.31 -12.33
CA SER A 53 17.37 19.36 -11.45
C SER A 53 16.30 18.80 -10.49
N VAL A 54 16.44 19.09 -9.18
CA VAL A 54 15.48 18.65 -8.15
C VAL A 54 14.74 19.85 -7.58
N VAL A 55 13.40 19.79 -7.61
CA VAL A 55 12.50 20.81 -7.07
C VAL A 55 11.63 20.18 -6.00
N GLN A 56 11.61 20.75 -4.79
CA GLN A 56 10.89 20.21 -3.64
C GLN A 56 9.89 21.24 -3.06
N PRO A 57 8.80 21.56 -3.78
CA PRO A 57 7.83 22.54 -3.30
C PRO A 57 6.94 21.94 -2.21
N GLU A 58 6.68 22.69 -1.14
CA GLU A 58 5.69 22.31 -0.12
C GLU A 58 4.29 22.14 -0.73
N LYS A 59 3.95 23.00 -1.70
CA LYS A 59 2.71 22.95 -2.47
C LYS A 59 3.01 23.10 -3.95
N ALA A 60 2.68 22.08 -4.72
CA ALA A 60 2.94 22.04 -6.17
C ALA A 60 2.19 23.12 -6.97
N ASN A 61 1.05 23.58 -6.46
CA ASN A 61 0.17 24.51 -7.18
C ASN A 61 0.44 25.99 -6.88
N THR A 62 1.54 26.33 -6.23
CA THR A 62 1.92 27.75 -6.03
C THR A 62 2.45 28.35 -7.33
N PRO A 63 2.29 29.68 -7.54
CA PRO A 63 2.85 30.36 -8.73
C PRO A 63 4.33 30.05 -8.92
N GLN A 64 5.11 30.07 -7.84
CA GLN A 64 6.56 29.78 -7.86
C GLN A 64 6.87 28.34 -8.31
N ALA A 65 6.09 27.35 -7.86
CA ALA A 65 6.30 25.97 -8.27
C ALA A 65 5.92 25.76 -9.75
N ILE A 66 4.85 26.41 -10.21
CA ILE A 66 4.43 26.38 -11.62
C ILE A 66 5.49 27.06 -12.49
N GLU A 67 6.02 28.20 -12.07
CA GLU A 67 7.12 28.90 -12.77
C GLU A 67 8.37 28.02 -12.82
N SER A 68 8.76 27.37 -11.72
CA SER A 68 9.89 26.43 -11.70
C SER A 68 9.69 25.29 -12.68
N LEU A 69 8.45 24.80 -12.88
CA LEU A 69 8.15 23.80 -13.89
C LEU A 69 8.25 24.38 -15.30
N ALA A 70 7.74 25.60 -15.52
CA ALA A 70 7.73 26.26 -16.83
C ALA A 70 9.15 26.56 -17.34
N VAL A 71 10.06 26.97 -16.45
CA VAL A 71 11.48 27.21 -16.78
C VAL A 71 12.16 25.94 -17.32
N LEU A 72 11.75 24.76 -16.89
CA LEU A 72 12.28 23.49 -17.40
C LEU A 72 11.74 23.13 -18.79
N THR A 73 10.75 23.85 -19.31
CA THR A 73 10.11 23.63 -20.62
C THR A 73 9.80 22.16 -20.92
N PRO A 74 9.08 21.43 -20.04
CA PRO A 74 8.84 20.01 -20.26
C PRO A 74 7.82 19.79 -21.37
N ASP A 75 8.05 18.80 -22.23
CA ASP A 75 7.01 18.35 -23.18
C ASP A 75 5.93 17.52 -22.48
N LEU A 76 6.30 16.70 -21.49
CA LEU A 76 5.43 15.79 -20.77
C LEU A 76 5.78 15.74 -19.29
N CYS A 77 4.77 15.71 -18.41
CA CYS A 77 4.95 15.33 -17.02
C CYS A 77 4.55 13.87 -16.77
N VAL A 78 5.48 13.05 -16.27
CA VAL A 78 5.19 11.71 -15.75
C VAL A 78 5.02 11.80 -14.25
N VAL A 79 3.87 11.37 -13.73
CA VAL A 79 3.52 11.44 -12.31
C VAL A 79 3.41 10.02 -11.72
N ALA A 80 4.06 9.77 -10.59
CA ALA A 80 3.98 8.50 -9.89
C ALA A 80 4.09 8.71 -8.37
N ALA A 81 3.05 8.34 -7.62
CA ALA A 81 3.01 8.43 -6.15
C ALA A 81 3.45 9.81 -5.60
N TYR A 82 3.14 10.91 -6.29
CA TYR A 82 3.58 12.26 -5.92
C TYR A 82 2.90 12.80 -4.66
N GLY A 83 1.64 12.41 -4.44
CA GLY A 83 0.91 12.70 -3.21
C GLY A 83 0.28 14.09 -3.13
N GLN A 84 0.27 14.88 -4.21
CA GLN A 84 -0.43 16.16 -4.32
C GLN A 84 -1.35 16.17 -5.54
N ILE A 85 -2.49 16.85 -5.41
CA ILE A 85 -3.40 17.12 -6.53
C ILE A 85 -2.80 18.25 -7.37
N LEU A 86 -2.77 18.06 -8.68
CA LEU A 86 -2.22 19.01 -9.63
C LEU A 86 -3.33 19.91 -10.17
N SER A 87 -3.12 21.22 -10.13
CA SER A 87 -4.07 22.21 -10.62
C SER A 87 -4.12 22.26 -12.16
N PRO A 88 -5.23 22.73 -12.77
CA PRO A 88 -5.28 22.94 -14.22
C PRO A 88 -4.15 23.82 -14.74
N ALA A 89 -3.74 24.86 -13.99
CA ALA A 89 -2.64 25.74 -14.37
C ALA A 89 -1.29 24.99 -14.43
N LEU A 90 -1.02 24.08 -13.50
CA LEU A 90 0.19 23.24 -13.54
C LEU A 90 0.11 22.24 -14.71
N LEU A 91 -1.04 21.60 -14.90
CA LEU A 91 -1.25 20.60 -15.95
C LEU A 91 -1.16 21.17 -17.36
N ALA A 92 -1.37 22.49 -17.52
CA ALA A 92 -1.24 23.20 -18.78
C ALA A 92 0.20 23.56 -19.16
N VAL A 93 1.17 23.41 -18.26
CA VAL A 93 2.58 23.77 -18.54
C VAL A 93 3.21 22.81 -19.55
N PRO A 94 3.13 21.47 -19.41
CA PRO A 94 3.72 20.56 -20.38
C PRO A 94 2.88 20.50 -21.66
N ARG A 95 3.52 20.60 -22.82
CA ARG A 95 2.86 20.62 -24.13
C ARG A 95 1.99 19.38 -24.40
N LEU A 96 2.40 18.21 -23.95
CA LEU A 96 1.69 16.93 -24.06
C LEU A 96 0.88 16.60 -22.79
N GLY A 97 0.77 17.56 -21.85
CA GLY A 97 0.06 17.38 -20.59
C GLY A 97 0.82 16.48 -19.59
N ALA A 98 0.06 15.78 -18.76
CA ALA A 98 0.60 14.92 -17.72
C ALA A 98 -0.03 13.53 -17.74
N ILE A 99 0.77 12.49 -17.49
CA ILE A 99 0.31 11.11 -17.34
C ILE A 99 0.61 10.63 -15.91
N ASN A 100 -0.23 9.72 -15.41
CA ASN A 100 -0.02 9.10 -14.11
C ASN A 100 0.19 7.58 -14.24
N VAL A 101 1.10 7.07 -13.41
CA VAL A 101 1.35 5.64 -13.22
C VAL A 101 0.51 5.20 -12.03
N HIS A 102 -0.64 4.58 -12.29
CA HIS A 102 -1.60 4.20 -11.27
C HIS A 102 -1.61 2.69 -11.05
N ALA A 103 -1.42 2.27 -9.81
CA ALA A 103 -1.25 0.87 -9.45
C ALA A 103 -2.59 0.12 -9.29
N SER A 104 -3.48 0.24 -10.27
CA SER A 104 -4.69 -0.59 -10.41
C SER A 104 -5.11 -0.70 -11.88
N ILE A 105 -6.06 -1.58 -12.15
CA ILE A 105 -6.78 -1.66 -13.41
C ILE A 105 -7.95 -0.68 -13.34
N LEU A 106 -7.75 0.56 -13.83
CA LEU A 106 -8.80 1.55 -13.89
C LEU A 106 -9.97 1.07 -14.76
N PRO A 107 -11.23 1.43 -14.42
CA PRO A 107 -11.63 2.45 -13.46
C PRO A 107 -11.76 1.99 -12.01
N LYS A 108 -11.38 0.73 -11.68
CA LYS A 108 -11.38 0.25 -10.29
C LYS A 108 -10.29 0.92 -9.47
N TYR A 109 -10.59 1.19 -8.19
CA TYR A 109 -9.61 1.61 -7.16
C TYR A 109 -8.95 2.96 -7.45
N ARG A 110 -9.73 3.96 -7.89
CA ARG A 110 -9.29 5.36 -7.96
C ARG A 110 -8.93 5.87 -6.57
N GLY A 111 -7.78 6.52 -6.41
CA GLY A 111 -7.36 7.13 -5.14
C GLY A 111 -5.98 6.71 -4.66
N ALA A 112 -5.77 6.80 -3.33
CA ALA A 112 -4.44 6.82 -2.74
C ALA A 112 -3.85 5.45 -2.38
N ALA A 113 -4.67 4.38 -2.29
CA ALA A 113 -4.23 3.05 -1.82
C ALA A 113 -4.77 1.90 -2.69
N PRO A 114 -4.59 1.95 -4.03
CA PRO A 114 -5.15 0.95 -4.94
C PRO A 114 -4.60 -0.47 -4.69
N ILE A 115 -3.32 -0.62 -4.41
CA ILE A 115 -2.65 -1.91 -4.16
C ILE A 115 -3.26 -2.59 -2.94
N GLN A 116 -3.32 -1.85 -1.82
CA GLN A 116 -3.87 -2.36 -0.56
C GLN A 116 -5.35 -2.70 -0.72
N THR A 117 -6.10 -1.85 -1.44
CA THR A 117 -7.53 -2.08 -1.64
C THR A 117 -7.80 -3.33 -2.49
N ALA A 118 -7.04 -3.58 -3.54
CA ALA A 118 -7.17 -4.80 -4.34
C ALA A 118 -6.99 -6.08 -3.49
N ILE A 119 -5.98 -6.11 -2.59
CA ILE A 119 -5.77 -7.24 -1.68
C ILE A 119 -6.90 -7.33 -0.64
N LEU A 120 -7.34 -6.20 -0.06
CA LEU A 120 -8.44 -6.16 0.93
C LEU A 120 -9.74 -6.72 0.37
N GLU A 121 -10.05 -6.43 -0.89
CA GLU A 121 -11.23 -6.93 -1.60
C GLU A 121 -11.08 -8.38 -2.05
N GLY A 122 -9.90 -8.99 -1.84
CA GLY A 122 -9.62 -10.39 -2.18
C GLY A 122 -9.52 -10.64 -3.68
N GLU A 123 -9.14 -9.62 -4.45
CA GLU A 123 -8.89 -9.76 -5.89
C GLU A 123 -7.76 -10.77 -6.14
N THR A 124 -7.85 -11.48 -7.25
CA THR A 124 -6.82 -12.45 -7.71
C THR A 124 -5.96 -11.89 -8.82
N GLU A 125 -6.34 -10.75 -9.41
CA GLU A 125 -5.63 -10.02 -10.43
C GLU A 125 -5.67 -8.52 -10.12
N THR A 126 -4.59 -7.83 -10.48
CA THR A 126 -4.48 -6.37 -10.48
C THR A 126 -3.59 -5.92 -11.63
N GLY A 127 -3.12 -4.69 -11.61
CA GLY A 127 -2.23 -4.20 -12.65
C GLY A 127 -1.82 -2.76 -12.46
N VAL A 128 -1.29 -2.20 -13.54
CA VAL A 128 -0.95 -0.78 -13.64
C VAL A 128 -1.68 -0.18 -14.84
N THR A 129 -2.24 1.00 -14.65
CA THR A 129 -2.81 1.81 -15.73
C THR A 129 -2.01 3.10 -15.88
N ILE A 130 -1.55 3.39 -17.10
CA ILE A 130 -1.05 4.70 -17.47
C ILE A 130 -2.22 5.49 -18.05
N PHE A 131 -2.51 6.67 -17.51
CA PHE A 131 -3.63 7.50 -17.97
C PHE A 131 -3.26 8.98 -18.01
N GLN A 132 -3.96 9.78 -18.81
CA GLN A 132 -3.83 11.24 -18.83
C GLN A 132 -4.47 11.85 -17.59
N ILE A 133 -3.77 12.76 -16.93
CA ILE A 133 -4.31 13.43 -15.74
C ILE A 133 -5.30 14.51 -16.17
N GLU A 134 -6.47 14.44 -15.57
CA GLU A 134 -7.55 15.44 -15.66
C GLU A 134 -7.89 15.99 -14.28
N PRO A 135 -8.66 17.09 -14.17
CA PRO A 135 -9.04 17.66 -12.87
C PRO A 135 -9.81 16.70 -11.96
N LYS A 136 -10.54 15.72 -12.52
CA LYS A 136 -11.26 14.69 -11.77
C LYS A 136 -10.29 13.58 -11.39
N LEU A 137 -10.25 13.22 -10.11
CA LEU A 137 -9.32 12.23 -9.54
C LEU A 137 -9.36 10.90 -10.31
N ASP A 138 -8.20 10.52 -10.87
CA ASP A 138 -7.92 9.27 -11.57
C ASP A 138 -8.98 8.88 -12.62
N ALA A 139 -9.60 9.87 -13.28
CA ALA A 139 -10.72 9.67 -14.20
C ALA A 139 -10.39 9.93 -15.68
N GLY A 140 -9.19 10.40 -15.98
CA GLY A 140 -8.77 10.71 -17.35
C GLY A 140 -8.62 9.47 -18.24
N PRO A 141 -8.49 9.66 -19.56
CA PRO A 141 -8.41 8.56 -20.52
C PRO A 141 -7.18 7.68 -20.29
N MET A 142 -7.37 6.37 -20.37
CA MET A 142 -6.31 5.37 -20.23
C MET A 142 -5.51 5.25 -21.53
N LEU A 143 -4.19 5.17 -21.39
CA LEU A 143 -3.24 5.04 -22.51
C LEU A 143 -2.66 3.62 -22.61
N ALA A 144 -2.45 2.97 -21.45
CA ALA A 144 -2.01 1.59 -21.40
C ALA A 144 -2.48 0.91 -20.12
N ILE A 145 -2.69 -0.40 -20.18
CA ILE A 145 -3.01 -1.25 -19.03
C ILE A 145 -2.11 -2.49 -19.08
N GLY A 146 -1.44 -2.77 -17.97
CA GLY A 146 -0.74 -4.04 -17.75
C GLY A 146 -1.38 -4.79 -16.59
N ARG A 147 -1.59 -6.10 -16.76
CA ARG A 147 -2.24 -6.97 -15.77
C ARG A 147 -1.24 -7.93 -15.16
N THR A 148 -1.46 -8.31 -13.92
CA THR A 148 -0.66 -9.30 -13.21
C THR A 148 -1.50 -10.01 -12.14
N PRO A 149 -1.31 -11.32 -11.90
CA PRO A 149 -1.98 -12.00 -10.80
C PRO A 149 -1.49 -11.48 -9.45
N ILE A 150 -2.34 -11.55 -8.44
CA ILE A 150 -1.98 -11.36 -7.03
C ILE A 150 -1.71 -12.74 -6.43
N GLY A 151 -0.52 -12.94 -5.88
CA GLY A 151 -0.14 -14.19 -5.23
C GLY A 151 -1.00 -14.46 -3.98
N PRO A 152 -1.34 -15.73 -3.69
CA PRO A 152 -2.27 -16.08 -2.61
C PRO A 152 -1.78 -15.68 -1.21
N ARG A 153 -0.48 -15.46 -1.05
CA ARG A 153 0.15 -15.01 0.20
C ARG A 153 0.90 -13.68 0.06
N GLU A 154 0.82 -13.08 -1.09
CA GLU A 154 1.55 -11.86 -1.42
C GLU A 154 1.06 -10.68 -0.58
N THR A 155 2.00 -9.94 -0.02
CA THR A 155 1.75 -8.69 0.73
C THR A 155 1.67 -7.49 -0.21
N ALA A 156 1.11 -6.39 0.28
CA ALA A 156 1.06 -5.16 -0.51
C ALA A 156 2.45 -4.63 -0.88
N GLY A 157 3.46 -4.78 -0.01
CA GLY A 157 4.82 -4.35 -0.31
C GLY A 157 5.49 -5.17 -1.41
N GLU A 158 5.28 -6.49 -1.43
CA GLU A 158 5.77 -7.36 -2.49
C GLU A 158 5.07 -7.08 -3.83
N LEU A 159 3.76 -6.92 -3.80
CA LEU A 159 2.96 -6.56 -4.97
C LEU A 159 3.35 -5.16 -5.52
N GLU A 160 3.57 -4.16 -4.64
CA GLU A 160 4.06 -2.83 -5.02
C GLU A 160 5.37 -2.90 -5.79
N SER A 161 6.30 -3.73 -5.32
CA SER A 161 7.60 -3.92 -5.98
C SER A 161 7.45 -4.47 -7.41
N ARG A 162 6.55 -5.42 -7.63
CA ARG A 162 6.29 -5.96 -8.98
C ARG A 162 5.55 -4.98 -9.88
N LEU A 163 4.53 -4.29 -9.32
CA LEU A 163 3.76 -3.29 -10.06
C LEU A 163 4.62 -2.08 -10.45
N SER A 164 5.61 -1.71 -9.64
CA SER A 164 6.51 -0.61 -9.96
C SER A 164 7.36 -0.88 -11.21
N VAL A 165 7.82 -2.12 -11.39
CA VAL A 165 8.55 -2.56 -12.59
C VAL A 165 7.63 -2.58 -13.82
N LEU A 166 6.45 -3.19 -13.70
CA LEU A 166 5.44 -3.19 -14.75
C LEU A 166 5.05 -1.77 -15.18
N GLY A 167 4.91 -0.86 -14.18
CA GLY A 167 4.63 0.55 -14.41
C GLY A 167 5.72 1.27 -15.21
N ALA A 168 6.97 0.95 -14.94
CA ALA A 168 8.12 1.53 -15.67
C ALA A 168 8.09 1.12 -17.15
N GLU A 169 7.91 -0.17 -17.46
CA GLU A 169 7.83 -0.69 -18.83
C GLU A 169 6.65 -0.07 -19.61
N LEU A 170 5.48 0.03 -18.97
CA LEU A 170 4.30 0.65 -19.58
C LEU A 170 4.53 2.14 -19.83
N THR A 171 5.18 2.84 -18.89
CA THR A 171 5.45 4.27 -19.01
C THR A 171 6.33 4.56 -20.21
N LEU A 172 7.43 3.84 -20.42
CA LEU A 172 8.29 4.06 -21.59
C LEU A 172 7.53 3.92 -22.90
N ARG A 173 6.74 2.85 -23.05
CA ARG A 173 5.91 2.64 -24.24
C ARG A 173 4.94 3.80 -24.49
N VAL A 174 4.30 4.31 -23.44
CA VAL A 174 3.34 5.42 -23.55
C VAL A 174 4.05 6.74 -23.87
N VAL A 175 5.21 7.00 -23.28
CA VAL A 175 6.03 8.18 -23.57
C VAL A 175 6.41 8.20 -25.05
N ASP A 176 6.85 7.08 -25.63
CA ASP A 176 7.17 6.94 -27.04
C ASP A 176 5.95 7.17 -27.94
N GLN A 177 4.81 6.60 -27.58
CA GLN A 177 3.56 6.79 -28.34
C GLN A 177 3.11 8.24 -28.33
N LEU A 178 3.21 8.93 -27.17
CA LEU A 178 2.89 10.36 -27.07
C LEU A 178 3.86 11.21 -27.88
N ALA A 179 5.15 10.92 -27.84
CA ALA A 179 6.17 11.63 -28.62
C ALA A 179 5.93 11.52 -30.13
N ARG A 180 5.50 10.32 -30.59
CA ARG A 180 5.20 10.04 -32.01
C ARG A 180 3.78 10.44 -32.43
N GLY A 181 2.92 10.88 -31.50
CA GLY A 181 1.51 11.19 -31.77
C GLY A 181 0.65 9.96 -32.11
N THR A 182 1.06 8.77 -31.69
CA THR A 182 0.37 7.47 -31.98
C THR A 182 -0.41 6.93 -30.78
N ALA A 183 -0.40 7.61 -29.64
CA ALA A 183 -1.16 7.21 -28.46
C ALA A 183 -2.66 7.19 -28.75
N GLN A 184 -3.35 6.14 -28.28
CA GLN A 184 -4.81 5.99 -28.46
C GLN A 184 -5.48 6.00 -27.08
N PRO A 185 -6.00 7.13 -26.62
CA PRO A 185 -6.68 7.24 -25.35
C PRO A 185 -8.01 6.49 -25.32
N ILE A 186 -8.26 5.71 -24.25
CA ILE A 186 -9.51 5.01 -24.01
C ILE A 186 -10.23 5.66 -22.84
N VAL A 187 -11.45 6.14 -23.06
CA VAL A 187 -12.29 6.75 -22.03
C VAL A 187 -12.69 5.68 -21.01
N GLN A 188 -12.57 6.02 -19.72
CA GLN A 188 -12.97 5.12 -18.65
C GLN A 188 -14.50 5.00 -18.52
N ASP A 189 -15.00 3.77 -18.34
CA ASP A 189 -16.41 3.56 -17.97
C ASP A 189 -16.62 3.91 -16.47
N SER A 190 -17.19 5.09 -16.24
CA SER A 190 -17.40 5.61 -14.88
C SER A 190 -18.39 4.80 -14.04
N THR A 191 -19.21 3.94 -14.66
CA THR A 191 -20.16 3.07 -13.94
C THR A 191 -19.46 1.94 -13.17
N GLN A 192 -18.26 1.55 -13.61
CA GLN A 192 -17.42 0.52 -12.98
C GLN A 192 -16.39 1.10 -11.99
N ALA A 193 -16.42 2.41 -11.78
CA ALA A 193 -15.44 3.06 -10.93
C ALA A 193 -15.64 2.72 -9.45
N SER A 194 -14.54 2.32 -8.78
CA SER A 194 -14.51 2.17 -7.34
C SER A 194 -13.39 3.03 -6.72
N ARG A 195 -13.43 3.19 -5.40
CA ARG A 195 -12.52 4.07 -4.66
C ARG A 195 -11.51 3.29 -3.83
N ALA A 196 -10.27 3.77 -3.77
CA ALA A 196 -9.21 3.32 -2.87
C ALA A 196 -8.78 4.50 -1.97
N PRO A 197 -9.46 4.71 -0.84
CA PRO A 197 -9.22 5.87 0.02
C PRO A 197 -7.83 5.78 0.68
N ARG A 198 -7.32 6.94 1.10
CA ARG A 198 -6.08 7.01 1.86
C ARG A 198 -6.22 6.22 3.17
N LEU A 199 -5.26 5.34 3.42
CA LEU A 199 -5.20 4.56 4.66
C LEU A 199 -4.80 5.44 5.85
N LYS A 200 -5.28 5.02 7.02
CA LYS A 200 -4.93 5.58 8.32
C LYS A 200 -4.42 4.46 9.22
N LYS A 201 -3.70 4.81 10.28
CA LYS A 201 -3.17 3.83 11.23
C LYS A 201 -4.27 2.96 11.86
N GLU A 202 -5.42 3.54 12.09
CA GLU A 202 -6.58 2.87 12.71
C GLU A 202 -7.19 1.79 11.81
N ASN A 203 -7.03 1.89 10.50
CA ASN A 203 -7.47 0.85 9.55
C ASN A 203 -6.82 -0.51 9.81
N GLY A 204 -5.61 -0.52 10.38
CA GLY A 204 -4.89 -1.76 10.74
C GLY A 204 -5.50 -2.55 11.87
N ARG A 205 -6.49 -2.02 12.59
CA ARG A 205 -7.13 -2.72 13.71
C ARG A 205 -7.95 -3.90 13.18
N ILE A 206 -7.65 -5.11 13.67
CA ILE A 206 -8.35 -6.32 13.28
C ILE A 206 -9.76 -6.32 13.88
N ASP A 207 -10.76 -6.53 13.05
CA ASP A 207 -12.13 -6.79 13.45
C ASP A 207 -12.40 -8.30 13.34
N TRP A 208 -12.42 -8.99 14.46
CA TRP A 208 -12.64 -10.43 14.53
C TRP A 208 -14.04 -10.87 14.09
N ASN A 209 -14.99 -9.94 13.95
CA ASN A 209 -16.31 -10.20 13.33
C ASN A 209 -16.24 -10.32 11.81
N ARG A 210 -15.08 -10.20 11.20
CA ARG A 210 -14.86 -10.51 9.79
C ARG A 210 -14.53 -11.98 9.60
N SER A 211 -14.73 -12.48 8.38
CA SER A 211 -14.36 -13.85 8.04
C SER A 211 -12.85 -14.07 8.10
N PRO A 212 -12.37 -15.32 8.31
CA PRO A 212 -10.94 -15.64 8.30
C PRO A 212 -10.22 -15.14 7.04
N ARG A 213 -10.85 -15.24 5.87
CA ARG A 213 -10.31 -14.74 4.59
C ARG A 213 -10.16 -13.22 4.58
N GLN A 214 -11.14 -12.48 5.10
CA GLN A 214 -11.04 -11.02 5.16
C GLN A 214 -9.95 -10.56 6.14
N ILE A 215 -9.73 -11.29 7.25
CA ILE A 215 -8.63 -10.99 8.19
C ILE A 215 -7.27 -11.31 7.54
N ASP A 216 -7.13 -12.42 6.82
CA ASP A 216 -5.92 -12.73 6.05
C ASP A 216 -5.62 -11.64 5.00
N CYS A 217 -6.62 -11.23 4.22
CA CYS A 217 -6.49 -10.14 3.28
C CYS A 217 -6.02 -8.83 3.95
N LEU A 218 -6.57 -8.49 5.12
CA LEU A 218 -6.17 -7.32 5.88
C LEU A 218 -4.72 -7.40 6.35
N VAL A 219 -4.29 -8.57 6.86
CA VAL A 219 -2.90 -8.81 7.30
C VAL A 219 -1.92 -8.60 6.15
N ARG A 220 -2.22 -9.13 4.97
CA ARG A 220 -1.37 -8.99 3.77
C ARG A 220 -1.41 -7.59 3.16
N ALA A 221 -2.60 -7.00 3.06
CA ALA A 221 -2.80 -5.68 2.47
C ALA A 221 -2.08 -4.58 3.24
N PHE A 222 -1.91 -4.74 4.55
CA PHE A 222 -1.38 -3.67 5.39
C PHE A 222 0.11 -3.81 5.72
N GLN A 223 0.82 -4.68 5.04
CA GLN A 223 2.28 -4.75 5.12
C GLN A 223 2.92 -4.01 3.94
N PRO A 224 3.88 -3.12 4.21
CA PRO A 224 4.51 -2.81 5.50
C PRO A 224 3.80 -1.73 6.34
N TRP A 225 2.72 -1.14 5.87
CA TRP A 225 1.98 -0.08 6.56
C TRP A 225 0.49 -0.13 6.20
N PRO A 226 -0.45 0.11 7.14
CA PRO A 226 -0.26 0.54 8.54
C PRO A 226 0.01 -0.61 9.53
N MET A 227 0.12 -1.85 9.11
CA MET A 227 0.21 -3.11 9.86
C MET A 227 -1.11 -3.51 10.52
N ALA A 228 -1.44 -4.79 10.46
CA ALA A 228 -2.60 -5.35 11.14
C ALA A 228 -2.30 -5.57 12.62
N TYR A 229 -3.18 -5.14 13.52
CA TYR A 229 -2.96 -5.29 14.96
C TYR A 229 -4.25 -5.56 15.74
N SER A 230 -4.09 -6.16 16.92
CA SER A 230 -5.15 -6.37 17.91
C SER A 230 -4.54 -6.38 19.32
N THR A 231 -5.38 -6.37 20.34
CA THR A 231 -4.97 -6.49 21.74
C THR A 231 -5.37 -7.85 22.28
N LEU A 232 -4.39 -8.64 22.71
CA LEU A 232 -4.62 -9.91 23.40
C LEU A 232 -4.80 -9.65 24.89
N VAL A 233 -5.93 -10.07 25.44
CA VAL A 233 -6.24 -10.03 26.88
C VAL A 233 -6.10 -11.43 27.43
N MET A 234 -5.09 -11.62 28.27
CA MET A 234 -4.78 -12.89 28.96
C MET A 234 -5.29 -12.82 30.40
N ARG A 235 -6.00 -13.86 30.85
CA ARG A 235 -6.49 -13.96 32.22
C ARG A 235 -5.39 -14.46 33.15
N GLU A 236 -5.01 -13.68 34.15
CA GLU A 236 -4.12 -14.14 35.22
C GLU A 236 -4.95 -14.91 36.25
N GLN A 237 -4.67 -16.21 36.38
CA GLN A 237 -5.18 -16.99 37.50
C GLN A 237 -4.20 -16.83 38.68
N LYS A 238 -4.52 -15.97 39.62
CA LYS A 238 -3.97 -16.05 40.99
C LYS A 238 -5.04 -16.69 41.86
N GLU A 239 -4.69 -17.75 42.57
CA GLU A 239 -5.57 -18.33 43.58
C GLU A 239 -5.86 -17.26 44.64
N GLY A 240 -7.16 -16.88 44.76
CA GLY A 240 -7.65 -16.01 45.83
C GLY A 240 -7.80 -14.53 45.53
N GLU A 241 -7.43 -14.04 44.34
CA GLU A 241 -7.70 -12.64 43.93
C GLU A 241 -8.60 -12.55 42.70
N THR A 242 -9.48 -11.57 42.64
CA THR A 242 -10.22 -11.19 41.41
C THR A 242 -9.20 -10.94 40.29
N GLY A 243 -9.13 -11.89 39.34
CA GLY A 243 -8.07 -11.98 38.36
C GLY A 243 -7.77 -10.68 37.64
N SER A 244 -6.54 -10.21 37.71
CA SER A 244 -6.04 -9.16 36.87
C SER A 244 -5.92 -9.67 35.43
N ALA A 245 -6.37 -8.88 34.47
CA ALA A 245 -6.23 -9.20 33.06
C ALA A 245 -5.01 -8.44 32.51
N ARG A 246 -4.11 -9.15 31.84
CA ARG A 246 -2.96 -8.53 31.16
C ARG A 246 -3.31 -8.30 29.70
N ALA A 247 -3.33 -7.05 29.27
CA ALA A 247 -3.53 -6.66 27.89
C ALA A 247 -2.17 -6.49 27.18
N LEU A 248 -2.02 -7.06 26.00
CA LEU A 248 -0.82 -7.00 25.19
C LEU A 248 -1.18 -6.65 23.74
N ARG A 249 -0.69 -5.53 23.24
CA ARG A 249 -0.86 -5.17 21.83
C ARG A 249 0.08 -6.01 20.97
N LEU A 250 -0.49 -6.64 19.95
CA LEU A 250 0.19 -7.51 18.99
C LEU A 250 -0.02 -7.00 17.58
N ILE A 251 1.04 -6.89 16.80
CA ILE A 251 0.98 -6.77 15.35
C ILE A 251 0.94 -8.19 14.79
N VAL A 252 -0.02 -8.48 13.92
CA VAL A 252 -0.12 -9.76 13.22
C VAL A 252 0.55 -9.62 11.86
N LEU A 253 1.59 -10.42 11.64
CA LEU A 253 2.42 -10.36 10.43
C LEU A 253 2.08 -11.47 9.43
N GLU A 254 1.58 -12.61 9.94
CA GLU A 254 1.19 -13.72 9.09
C GLU A 254 0.03 -14.46 9.75
N ALA A 255 -1.03 -14.71 8.97
CA ALA A 255 -2.17 -15.51 9.37
C ALA A 255 -2.62 -16.38 8.20
N ALA A 256 -3.40 -17.43 8.49
CA ALA A 256 -3.99 -18.28 7.47
C ALA A 256 -5.37 -18.76 7.88
N PRO A 257 -6.38 -18.64 6.99
CA PRO A 257 -7.68 -19.26 7.21
C PRO A 257 -7.55 -20.76 7.37
N LEU A 258 -8.26 -21.35 8.33
CA LEU A 258 -8.38 -22.79 8.44
C LEU A 258 -9.54 -23.28 7.58
N GLY A 259 -9.28 -24.29 6.74
CA GLY A 259 -10.17 -24.74 5.65
C GLY A 259 -11.38 -25.58 6.06
N SER A 260 -11.68 -25.72 7.34
CA SER A 260 -12.85 -26.47 7.85
C SER A 260 -13.49 -25.74 9.03
N PRO A 261 -14.78 -25.99 9.32
CA PRO A 261 -15.42 -25.38 10.46
C PRO A 261 -14.55 -25.57 11.69
N SER A 262 -14.53 -24.54 12.54
CA SER A 262 -13.83 -24.52 13.85
C SER A 262 -13.66 -25.91 14.43
N PRO A 263 -12.47 -26.28 14.97
CA PRO A 263 -12.35 -27.53 15.71
C PRO A 263 -13.45 -27.55 16.76
N SER A 264 -14.39 -28.49 16.64
CA SER A 264 -15.63 -28.60 17.41
C SER A 264 -16.53 -27.34 17.32
N GLY A 265 -17.67 -27.42 16.66
CA GLY A 265 -18.77 -26.45 16.59
C GLY A 265 -18.91 -25.45 17.74
N SER A 266 -17.86 -24.68 18.00
CA SER A 266 -17.75 -23.80 19.16
C SER A 266 -18.57 -22.54 18.88
N ASP A 267 -19.59 -22.29 19.70
CA ASP A 267 -20.26 -20.99 19.83
C ASP A 267 -19.35 -19.90 20.42
N ALA A 268 -18.03 -20.07 20.31
CA ALA A 268 -17.07 -19.13 20.85
C ALA A 268 -17.19 -17.76 20.15
N ALA A 269 -17.26 -16.70 20.94
CA ALA A 269 -17.32 -15.35 20.38
C ALA A 269 -16.08 -15.02 19.54
N PRO A 270 -16.22 -14.24 18.46
CA PRO A 270 -15.08 -13.76 17.65
C PRO A 270 -13.97 -13.14 18.51
N GLY A 271 -12.71 -13.44 18.21
CA GLY A 271 -11.54 -13.05 18.99
C GLY A 271 -11.11 -14.04 20.07
N THR A 272 -11.90 -15.07 20.36
CA THR A 272 -11.55 -16.08 21.36
C THR A 272 -10.43 -17.00 20.85
N VAL A 273 -9.42 -17.23 21.67
CA VAL A 273 -8.36 -18.23 21.41
C VAL A 273 -8.95 -19.62 21.56
N LEU A 274 -8.97 -20.37 20.47
CA LEU A 274 -9.55 -21.72 20.41
C LEU A 274 -8.56 -22.83 20.75
N ALA A 275 -7.30 -22.65 20.34
CA ALA A 275 -6.25 -23.63 20.57
C ALA A 275 -4.89 -22.95 20.66
N VAL A 276 -4.01 -23.51 21.53
CA VAL A 276 -2.62 -23.08 21.79
C VAL A 276 -1.70 -24.30 21.83
N GLU A 277 -2.03 -25.34 21.10
CA GLU A 277 -1.30 -26.60 21.09
C GLU A 277 -0.29 -26.67 19.95
N ASN A 278 0.78 -27.46 20.10
CA ASN A 278 1.77 -27.73 19.06
C ASN A 278 2.40 -26.48 18.41
N LYS A 279 2.60 -25.40 19.19
CA LYS A 279 3.11 -24.11 18.70
C LYS A 279 2.17 -23.41 17.72
N GLN A 280 0.88 -23.71 17.75
CA GLN A 280 -0.17 -23.04 16.98
C GLN A 280 -0.97 -22.10 17.87
N LEU A 281 -1.45 -21.03 17.28
CA LEU A 281 -2.37 -20.07 17.90
C LEU A 281 -3.56 -19.89 16.96
N VAL A 282 -4.68 -20.51 17.33
CA VAL A 282 -5.91 -20.47 16.54
C VAL A 282 -6.91 -19.57 17.23
N VAL A 283 -7.51 -18.67 16.45
CA VAL A 283 -8.45 -17.64 16.94
C VAL A 283 -9.77 -17.77 16.20
N GLN A 284 -10.88 -17.66 16.92
CA GLN A 284 -12.22 -17.61 16.35
C GLN A 284 -12.42 -16.31 15.57
N ALA A 285 -12.91 -16.41 14.36
CA ALA A 285 -13.39 -15.31 13.53
C ALA A 285 -14.84 -15.56 13.12
N ALA A 286 -15.53 -14.60 12.51
CA ALA A 286 -16.88 -14.83 12.06
C ALA A 286 -16.94 -15.93 10.99
N GLY A 287 -17.71 -16.99 11.26
CA GLY A 287 -17.91 -18.10 10.34
C GLY A 287 -16.72 -19.05 10.18
N GLY A 288 -15.71 -19.01 11.07
CA GLY A 288 -14.59 -19.94 11.02
C GLY A 288 -13.43 -19.56 11.93
N ALA A 289 -12.30 -20.21 11.74
CA ALA A 289 -11.09 -19.97 12.53
C ALA A 289 -9.90 -19.53 11.66
N ILE A 290 -8.99 -18.80 12.25
CA ILE A 290 -7.77 -18.34 11.63
C ILE A 290 -6.56 -18.70 12.49
N GLU A 291 -5.52 -19.24 11.88
CA GLU A 291 -4.24 -19.50 12.50
C GLU A 291 -3.36 -18.27 12.39
N ILE A 292 -2.84 -17.77 13.51
CA ILE A 292 -1.77 -16.77 13.54
C ILE A 292 -0.43 -17.50 13.49
N ARG A 293 0.47 -17.11 12.58
CA ARG A 293 1.76 -17.78 12.37
C ARG A 293 2.96 -16.94 12.79
N ARG A 294 2.88 -15.62 12.51
CA ARG A 294 3.93 -14.66 12.90
C ARG A 294 3.29 -13.41 13.45
N LEU A 295 3.89 -12.89 14.49
CA LEU A 295 3.42 -11.69 15.18
C LEU A 295 4.58 -10.89 15.77
N GLN A 296 4.27 -9.70 16.25
CA GLN A 296 5.22 -8.84 16.93
C GLN A 296 4.54 -8.17 18.14
N PRO A 297 4.93 -8.52 19.37
CA PRO A 297 4.51 -7.77 20.55
C PRO A 297 5.03 -6.33 20.50
N GLU A 298 4.28 -5.40 21.03
CA GLU A 298 4.68 -4.00 21.09
C GLU A 298 6.05 -3.83 21.75
N GLY A 299 6.96 -3.08 21.10
CA GLY A 299 8.32 -2.86 21.59
C GLY A 299 9.27 -4.08 21.50
N LYS A 300 8.85 -5.17 20.86
CA LYS A 300 9.68 -6.38 20.66
C LYS A 300 9.94 -6.62 19.17
N ARG A 301 10.83 -7.60 18.87
CA ARG A 301 11.05 -8.07 17.50
C ARG A 301 9.88 -8.91 16.98
N ALA A 302 9.77 -9.04 15.68
CA ALA A 302 8.91 -10.03 15.04
C ALA A 302 9.38 -11.46 15.41
N MET A 303 8.41 -12.37 15.64
CA MET A 303 8.69 -13.75 16.05
C MET A 303 7.61 -14.70 15.51
N THR A 304 7.94 -15.98 15.46
CA THR A 304 6.96 -17.04 15.22
C THR A 304 6.03 -17.20 16.41
N VAL A 305 4.85 -17.78 16.17
CA VAL A 305 3.93 -18.10 17.28
C VAL A 305 4.57 -19.05 18.28
N GLY A 306 5.39 -20.02 17.84
CA GLY A 306 6.10 -20.92 18.75
C GLY A 306 7.03 -20.20 19.72
N GLU A 307 7.79 -19.18 19.25
CA GLU A 307 8.64 -18.33 20.10
C GLU A 307 7.79 -17.47 21.05
N PHE A 308 6.68 -16.96 20.56
CA PHE A 308 5.75 -16.15 21.35
C PHE A 308 5.16 -16.96 22.52
N LEU A 309 4.62 -18.14 22.25
CA LEU A 309 4.01 -19.01 23.26
C LEU A 309 5.02 -19.53 24.31
N ALA A 310 6.29 -19.62 23.97
CA ALA A 310 7.34 -19.95 24.94
C ALA A 310 7.57 -18.85 26.00
N GLY A 311 7.28 -17.60 25.66
CA GLY A 311 7.49 -16.44 26.54
C GLY A 311 6.22 -15.82 27.12
N TYR A 312 5.04 -16.20 26.62
CA TYR A 312 3.76 -15.62 27.02
C TYR A 312 2.76 -16.73 27.35
N PRO A 313 2.12 -16.70 28.54
CA PRO A 313 1.24 -17.78 29.02
C PRO A 313 -0.17 -17.68 28.41
N VAL A 314 -0.27 -17.68 27.08
CA VAL A 314 -1.55 -17.66 26.37
C VAL A 314 -2.27 -19.01 26.54
N ARG A 315 -3.57 -18.95 26.74
CA ARG A 315 -4.41 -20.14 26.96
C ARG A 315 -5.66 -20.10 26.08
N THR A 316 -6.23 -21.27 25.86
CA THR A 316 -7.58 -21.39 25.29
C THR A 316 -8.57 -20.62 26.17
N GLY A 317 -9.43 -19.80 25.53
CA GLY A 317 -10.36 -18.91 26.20
C GLY A 317 -9.85 -17.49 26.45
N ASP A 318 -8.54 -17.21 26.28
CA ASP A 318 -8.04 -15.83 26.19
C ASP A 318 -8.65 -15.14 24.98
N ARG A 319 -8.61 -13.81 24.97
CA ARG A 319 -9.37 -13.07 23.96
C ARG A 319 -8.58 -11.96 23.30
N PHE A 320 -8.64 -11.93 21.99
CA PHE A 320 -8.28 -10.79 21.19
C PHE A 320 -9.44 -9.78 21.16
N GLU A 321 -9.16 -8.56 21.49
CA GLU A 321 -10.12 -7.46 21.48
C GLU A 321 -9.87 -6.54 20.28
N LYS A 322 -10.96 -5.86 19.92
CA LYS A 322 -10.93 -4.87 18.85
C LYS A 322 -10.06 -3.68 19.23
#